data_94993d5f3403da597885c09ac82e7ceb
#
_entry.id   94993d5f3403da597885c09ac82e7ceb
#
_cell.length_a   1.000
_cell.length_b   1.000
_cell.length_c   1.000
_cell.angle_alpha   90.00
_cell.angle_beta   90.00
_cell.angle_gamma   90.00
#
_symmetry.space_group_name_H-M   'P 1'
#
loop_
_entity.id
_entity.type
_entity.pdbx_description
1 polymer ?
#
loop_
_entity_poly.entity_id
_entity_poly.type
_entity_poly.pdbx_seq_one_letter_code
_entity_poly.pdbx_strand_id
1 'polypeptide(L)'
;PHAGIGADVIVGFPGETDEHFAASANFIASQDISYLHVFTYSERNNTQALEIKPVIPISLRHERNKILRTLSFNKMQAFMESNAGAVRPVLFESVNKNGMMEGYSDNYIKIAAPFRKEWENSIVNWTI
;
A
#
# COMPACT_ATOMS: atom_id res chain seq x y z
N PRO A 1 18.72 0.35 -2.23
CA PRO A 1 18.23 -0.85 -1.53
C PRO A 1 17.18 -0.54 -0.45
N HIS A 2 16.88 0.73 -0.16
CA HIS A 2 15.95 1.12 0.91
C HIS A 2 14.77 1.95 0.39
N ALA A 3 14.48 1.92 -0.91
CA ALA A 3 13.34 2.61 -1.49
C ALA A 3 12.03 1.90 -1.10
N GLY A 4 11.01 2.69 -0.72
CA GLY A 4 9.65 2.19 -0.58
C GLY A 4 9.05 1.96 -1.96
N ILE A 5 8.76 0.71 -2.31
CA ILE A 5 8.19 0.34 -3.62
C ILE A 5 6.74 -0.05 -3.42
N GLY A 6 5.84 0.70 -4.04
CA GLY A 6 4.41 0.39 -4.10
C GLY A 6 4.01 -0.22 -5.43
N ALA A 7 2.97 -1.05 -5.41
CA ALA A 7 2.37 -1.59 -6.62
C ALA A 7 0.84 -1.48 -6.59
N ASP A 8 0.25 -1.14 -7.73
CA ASP A 8 -1.19 -1.12 -7.92
C ASP A 8 -1.66 -2.49 -8.42
N VAL A 9 -2.69 -3.04 -7.79
CA VAL A 9 -3.25 -4.35 -8.13
C VAL A 9 -4.77 -4.27 -8.22
N ILE A 10 -5.33 -4.81 -9.30
CA ILE A 10 -6.77 -4.98 -9.46
C ILE A 10 -7.11 -6.45 -9.30
N VAL A 11 -8.08 -6.76 -8.44
CA VAL A 11 -8.60 -8.12 -8.23
C VAL A 11 -10.02 -8.27 -8.74
N GLY A 12 -10.40 -9.49 -9.10
CA GLY A 12 -11.74 -9.82 -9.58
C GLY A 12 -12.00 -9.36 -11.02
N PHE A 13 -10.94 -9.24 -11.82
CA PHE A 13 -11.09 -9.01 -13.26
C PHE A 13 -11.86 -10.18 -13.91
N PRO A 14 -12.74 -9.95 -14.89
CA PRO A 14 -13.47 -11.02 -15.56
C PRO A 14 -12.53 -12.13 -16.04
N GLY A 15 -12.88 -13.38 -15.78
CA GLY A 15 -12.05 -14.55 -16.12
C GLY A 15 -10.94 -14.88 -15.10
N GLU A 16 -10.78 -14.12 -14.03
CA GLU A 16 -9.81 -14.44 -12.97
C GLU A 16 -10.28 -15.66 -12.16
N THR A 17 -9.64 -16.81 -12.37
CA THR A 17 -9.92 -18.03 -11.58
C THR A 17 -9.25 -17.96 -10.19
N ASP A 18 -9.57 -18.93 -9.33
CA ASP A 18 -8.91 -19.02 -8.02
C ASP A 18 -7.42 -19.34 -8.17
N GLU A 19 -7.06 -20.15 -9.19
CA GLU A 19 -5.66 -20.45 -9.49
C GLU A 19 -4.91 -19.19 -9.98
N HIS A 20 -5.55 -18.36 -10.83
CA HIS A 20 -4.94 -17.11 -11.30
C HIS A 20 -4.73 -16.14 -10.13
N PHE A 21 -5.72 -16.01 -9.25
CA PHE A 21 -5.60 -15.17 -8.05
C PHE A 21 -4.50 -15.68 -7.12
N ALA A 22 -4.47 -17.00 -6.83
CA ALA A 22 -3.45 -17.59 -5.98
C ALA A 22 -2.03 -17.42 -6.56
N ALA A 23 -1.87 -17.63 -7.88
CA ALA A 23 -0.59 -17.42 -8.57
C ALA A 23 -0.13 -15.95 -8.43
N SER A 24 -1.04 -14.98 -8.65
CA SER A 24 -0.76 -13.55 -8.51
C SER A 24 -0.38 -13.18 -7.07
N ALA A 25 -1.14 -13.67 -6.09
CA ALA A 25 -0.88 -13.40 -4.67
C ALA A 25 0.48 -13.97 -4.24
N ASN A 26 0.82 -15.20 -4.64
CA ASN A 26 2.11 -15.83 -4.35
C ASN A 26 3.27 -15.09 -5.02
N PHE A 27 3.10 -14.68 -6.28
CA PHE A 27 4.10 -13.88 -6.98
C PHE A 27 4.34 -12.56 -6.26
N ILE A 28 3.29 -11.81 -5.92
CA ILE A 28 3.40 -10.55 -5.18
C ILE A 28 4.06 -10.77 -3.80
N ALA A 29 3.71 -11.86 -3.11
CA ALA A 29 4.31 -12.18 -1.82
C ALA A 29 5.83 -12.37 -1.92
N SER A 30 6.31 -12.96 -3.01
CA SER A 30 7.73 -13.22 -3.25
C SER A 30 8.54 -12.00 -3.70
N GLN A 31 7.89 -10.92 -4.15
CA GLN A 31 8.59 -9.72 -4.61
C GLN A 31 9.03 -8.83 -3.44
N ASP A 32 10.15 -8.13 -3.64
CA ASP A 32 10.64 -7.11 -2.70
C ASP A 32 9.94 -5.76 -2.93
N ILE A 33 8.63 -5.74 -2.66
CA ILE A 33 7.79 -4.55 -2.67
C ILE A 33 7.31 -4.26 -1.25
N SER A 34 7.11 -2.98 -0.94
CA SER A 34 6.81 -2.52 0.43
C SER A 34 5.31 -2.49 0.72
N TYR A 35 4.48 -2.21 -0.28
CA TYR A 35 3.02 -2.11 -0.09
C TYR A 35 2.26 -2.24 -1.42
N LEU A 36 0.96 -2.45 -1.32
CA LEU A 36 0.03 -2.52 -2.45
C LEU A 36 -1.09 -1.49 -2.31
N HIS A 37 -1.48 -0.90 -3.42
CA HIS A 37 -2.79 -0.30 -3.58
C HIS A 37 -3.70 -1.33 -4.26
N VAL A 38 -4.64 -1.89 -3.51
CA VAL A 38 -5.51 -2.96 -3.97
C VAL A 38 -6.88 -2.41 -4.33
N PHE A 39 -7.25 -2.57 -5.60
CA PHE A 39 -8.54 -2.18 -6.15
C PHE A 39 -9.37 -3.41 -6.50
N THR A 40 -10.70 -3.32 -6.32
CA THR A 40 -11.63 -4.28 -6.92
C THR A 40 -11.96 -3.84 -8.33
N TYR A 41 -12.02 -4.79 -9.26
CA TYR A 41 -12.52 -4.51 -10.60
C TYR A 41 -13.92 -3.92 -10.54
N SER A 42 -14.14 -2.87 -11.31
CA SER A 42 -15.47 -2.29 -11.54
C SER A 42 -15.71 -2.16 -13.03
N GLU A 43 -16.92 -2.48 -13.44
CA GLU A 43 -17.37 -2.41 -14.81
C GLU A 43 -17.29 -0.97 -15.35
N ARG A 44 -16.77 -0.84 -16.58
CA ARG A 44 -16.72 0.45 -17.30
C ARG A 44 -17.39 0.26 -18.65
N ASN A 45 -18.35 1.13 -18.98
CA ASN A 45 -19.03 1.10 -20.24
C ASN A 45 -18.03 1.22 -21.42
N ASN A 46 -18.34 0.54 -22.51
CA ASN A 46 -17.55 0.56 -23.76
C ASN A 46 -16.12 -0.04 -23.60
N THR A 47 -15.94 -1.01 -22.71
CA THR A 47 -14.68 -1.76 -22.59
C THR A 47 -14.86 -3.21 -23.01
N GLN A 48 -13.84 -3.81 -23.64
CA GLN A 48 -13.83 -5.24 -24.01
C GLN A 48 -13.91 -6.15 -22.77
N ALA A 49 -13.53 -5.66 -21.59
CA ALA A 49 -13.62 -6.41 -20.35
C ALA A 49 -15.05 -6.86 -19.99
N LEU A 50 -16.09 -6.15 -20.50
CA LEU A 50 -17.49 -6.54 -20.28
C LEU A 50 -17.88 -7.83 -21.03
N GLU A 51 -17.15 -8.17 -22.10
CA GLU A 51 -17.40 -9.36 -22.92
C GLU A 51 -16.74 -10.62 -22.34
N ILE A 52 -15.78 -10.46 -21.42
CA ILE A 52 -15.02 -11.56 -20.83
C ILE A 52 -15.86 -12.29 -19.78
N LYS A 53 -15.83 -13.62 -19.83
CA LYS A 53 -16.52 -14.51 -18.88
C LYS A 53 -15.54 -15.50 -18.22
N PRO A 54 -15.83 -15.98 -17.02
CA PRO A 54 -16.97 -15.62 -16.18
C PRO A 54 -16.81 -14.23 -15.54
N VAL A 55 -17.92 -13.56 -15.23
CA VAL A 55 -17.91 -12.36 -14.37
C VAL A 55 -17.72 -12.81 -12.93
N ILE A 56 -16.76 -12.20 -12.24
CA ILE A 56 -16.44 -12.55 -10.87
C ILE A 56 -17.47 -11.89 -9.92
N PRO A 57 -18.12 -12.66 -9.02
CA PRO A 57 -19.07 -12.12 -8.04
C PRO A 57 -18.45 -11.02 -7.18
N ILE A 58 -19.22 -10.00 -6.85
CA ILE A 58 -18.75 -8.86 -6.04
C ILE A 58 -18.23 -9.32 -4.65
N SER A 59 -18.89 -10.29 -4.03
CA SER A 59 -18.44 -10.87 -2.76
C SER A 59 -17.02 -11.46 -2.86
N LEU A 60 -16.75 -12.21 -3.94
CA LEU A 60 -15.43 -12.80 -4.17
C LEU A 60 -14.37 -11.73 -4.48
N ARG A 61 -14.74 -10.66 -5.21
CA ARG A 61 -13.84 -9.51 -5.42
C ARG A 61 -13.44 -8.88 -4.09
N HIS A 62 -14.39 -8.70 -3.17
CA HIS A 62 -14.11 -8.15 -1.83
C HIS A 62 -13.26 -9.08 -0.97
N GLU A 63 -13.49 -10.37 -1.04
CA GLU A 63 -12.67 -11.36 -0.35
C GLU A 63 -11.21 -11.32 -0.84
N ARG A 64 -10.97 -11.38 -2.14
CA ARG A 64 -9.64 -11.26 -2.75
C ARG A 64 -8.96 -9.94 -2.41
N ASN A 65 -9.71 -8.83 -2.44
CA ASN A 65 -9.21 -7.53 -2.01
C ASN A 65 -8.73 -7.55 -0.56
N LYS A 66 -9.52 -8.14 0.35
CA LYS A 66 -9.15 -8.28 1.78
C LYS A 66 -7.86 -9.08 1.95
N ILE A 67 -7.70 -10.18 1.22
CA ILE A 67 -6.48 -11.02 1.27
C ILE A 67 -5.25 -10.20 0.86
N LEU A 68 -5.29 -9.51 -0.27
CA LEU A 68 -4.14 -8.70 -0.73
C LEU A 68 -3.90 -7.46 0.13
N ARG A 69 -4.92 -6.87 0.73
CA ARG A 69 -4.72 -5.78 1.70
C ARG A 69 -4.02 -6.26 2.97
N THR A 70 -4.34 -7.48 3.44
CA THR A 70 -3.60 -8.09 4.56
C THR A 70 -2.15 -8.35 4.18
N LEU A 71 -1.89 -8.87 2.98
CA LEU A 71 -0.53 -9.04 2.46
C LEU A 71 0.22 -7.70 2.39
N SER A 72 -0.44 -6.65 1.87
CA SER A 72 0.12 -5.30 1.82
C SER A 72 0.50 -4.77 3.21
N PHE A 73 -0.38 -4.96 4.19
CA PHE A 73 -0.12 -4.54 5.57
C PHE A 73 1.12 -5.25 6.15
N ASN A 74 1.23 -6.57 5.96
CA ASN A 74 2.37 -7.35 6.46
C ASN A 74 3.68 -6.92 5.77
N LYS A 75 3.65 -6.66 4.47
CA LYS A 75 4.82 -6.15 3.73
C LYS A 75 5.24 -4.77 4.21
N MET A 76 4.29 -3.87 4.44
CA MET A 76 4.57 -2.54 4.97
C MET A 76 5.20 -2.62 6.35
N GLN A 77 4.70 -3.49 7.24
CA GLN A 77 5.28 -3.69 8.56
C GLN A 77 6.72 -4.20 8.47
N ALA A 78 6.96 -5.23 7.65
CA ALA A 78 8.31 -5.77 7.44
C ALA A 78 9.27 -4.70 6.88
N PHE A 79 8.78 -3.85 5.97
CA PHE A 79 9.55 -2.73 5.43
C PHE A 79 9.89 -1.69 6.52
N MET A 80 8.93 -1.33 7.37
CA MET A 80 9.16 -0.41 8.49
C MET A 80 10.17 -1.01 9.49
N GLU A 81 10.02 -2.27 9.85
CA GLU A 81 10.94 -2.98 10.74
C GLU A 81 12.36 -3.04 10.19
N SER A 82 12.52 -3.27 8.89
CA SER A 82 13.83 -3.27 8.22
C SER A 82 14.54 -1.91 8.23
N ASN A 83 13.79 -0.83 8.45
CA ASN A 83 14.32 0.53 8.55
C ASN A 83 14.46 1.01 10.00
N ALA A 84 14.06 0.21 11.00
CA ALA A 84 14.13 0.60 12.40
C ALA A 84 15.57 0.94 12.82
N GLY A 85 15.74 2.07 13.50
CA GLY A 85 17.03 2.61 13.91
C GLY A 85 17.80 3.39 12.82
N ALA A 86 17.33 3.38 11.57
CA ALA A 86 17.93 4.20 10.51
C ALA A 86 17.58 5.68 10.70
N VAL A 87 18.54 6.57 10.52
CA VAL A 87 18.31 8.01 10.47
C VAL A 87 17.97 8.42 9.04
N ARG A 88 16.80 9.04 8.85
CA ARG A 88 16.31 9.47 7.55
C ARG A 88 15.75 10.89 7.58
N PRO A 89 15.85 11.63 6.47
CA PRO A 89 15.15 12.89 6.31
C PRO A 89 13.64 12.64 6.27
N VAL A 90 12.89 13.34 7.12
CA VAL A 90 11.43 13.29 7.21
C VAL A 90 10.88 14.69 6.96
N LEU A 91 9.99 14.83 5.99
CA LEU A 91 9.23 16.05 5.79
C LEU A 91 7.98 16.00 6.67
N PHE A 92 7.92 16.86 7.69
CA PHE A 92 6.72 17.04 8.52
C PHE A 92 5.80 18.08 7.89
N GLU A 93 4.54 17.71 7.59
CA GLU A 93 3.63 18.54 6.79
C GLU A 93 2.54 19.21 7.62
N SER A 94 1.87 18.47 8.49
CA SER A 94 0.66 18.94 9.16
C SER A 94 0.48 18.39 10.57
N VAL A 95 -0.40 19.06 11.31
CA VAL A 95 -0.87 18.61 12.63
C VAL A 95 -2.16 17.82 12.46
N ASN A 96 -2.23 16.63 13.04
CA ASN A 96 -3.48 15.88 13.10
C ASN A 96 -4.39 16.36 14.24
N LYS A 97 -5.62 15.83 14.32
CA LYS A 97 -6.62 16.20 15.32
C LYS A 97 -6.21 15.93 16.78
N ASN A 98 -5.17 15.12 16.99
CA ASN A 98 -4.68 14.73 18.31
C ASN A 98 -3.45 15.56 18.76
N GLY A 99 -3.13 16.65 18.06
CA GLY A 99 -1.97 17.47 18.35
C GLY A 99 -0.62 16.83 18.00
N MET A 100 -0.63 15.76 17.21
CA MET A 100 0.56 15.14 16.63
C MET A 100 0.78 15.68 15.24
N MET A 101 2.03 15.93 14.88
CA MET A 101 2.38 16.20 13.49
C MET A 101 2.70 14.91 12.76
N GLU A 102 2.40 14.88 11.49
CA GLU A 102 2.65 13.74 10.61
C GLU A 102 3.59 14.14 9.48
N GLY A 103 4.40 13.19 9.05
CA GLY A 103 5.35 13.40 7.96
C GLY A 103 5.72 12.08 7.29
N TYR A 104 6.49 12.20 6.20
CA TYR A 104 7.00 11.05 5.46
C TYR A 104 8.51 11.14 5.33
N SER A 105 9.17 10.00 5.51
CA SER A 105 10.59 9.87 5.19
C SER A 105 10.81 9.86 3.67
N ASP A 106 12.06 10.00 3.26
CA ASP A 106 12.50 9.94 1.85
C ASP A 106 12.16 8.61 1.15
N ASN A 107 11.84 7.56 1.93
CA ASN A 107 11.40 6.26 1.44
C ASN A 107 9.94 5.91 1.82
N TYR A 108 9.11 6.93 2.07
CA TYR A 108 7.67 6.82 2.29
C TYR A 108 7.23 6.11 3.57
N ILE A 109 8.07 6.04 4.60
CA ILE A 109 7.62 5.62 5.93
C ILE A 109 6.89 6.81 6.59
N LYS A 110 5.65 6.57 7.01
CA LYS A 110 4.86 7.57 7.74
C LYS A 110 5.33 7.65 9.19
N ILE A 111 5.61 8.86 9.64
CA ILE A 111 6.05 9.18 11.01
C ILE A 111 5.00 10.06 11.67
N ALA A 112 4.72 9.80 12.94
CA ALA A 112 3.94 10.69 13.80
C ALA A 112 4.80 11.12 15.00
N ALA A 113 4.84 12.40 15.29
CA ALA A 113 5.62 12.98 16.37
C ALA A 113 4.80 14.05 17.11
N PRO A 114 5.12 14.37 18.38
CA PRO A 114 4.54 15.53 19.06
C PRO A 114 4.77 16.81 18.24
N PHE A 115 3.76 17.67 18.19
CA PHE A 115 3.85 18.91 17.42
C PHE A 115 5.01 19.79 17.90
N ARG A 116 5.80 20.26 16.94
CA ARG A 116 6.81 21.30 17.12
C ARG A 116 6.71 22.30 15.97
N LYS A 117 6.48 23.54 16.28
CA LYS A 117 6.28 24.60 15.28
C LYS A 117 7.49 24.76 14.34
N GLU A 118 8.69 24.58 14.86
CA GLU A 118 9.93 24.64 14.10
C GLU A 118 10.12 23.51 13.08
N TRP A 119 9.30 22.46 13.16
CA TRP A 119 9.34 21.33 12.24
C TRP A 119 8.24 21.40 11.15
N GLU A 120 7.30 22.33 11.29
CA GLU A 120 6.21 22.50 10.32
C GLU A 120 6.75 22.88 8.94
N ASN A 121 6.38 22.11 7.90
CA ASN A 121 6.88 22.23 6.53
C ASN A 121 8.41 22.19 6.43
N SER A 122 9.05 21.43 7.29
CA SER A 122 10.51 21.32 7.34
C SER A 122 10.96 19.87 7.24
N ILE A 123 12.16 19.69 6.67
CA ILE A 123 12.81 18.38 6.62
C ILE A 123 13.69 18.23 7.86
N VAL A 124 13.44 17.19 8.64
CA VAL A 124 14.16 16.89 9.89
C VAL A 124 14.78 15.49 9.81
N ASN A 125 16.03 15.34 10.20
CA ASN A 125 16.63 14.02 10.36
C ASN A 125 15.99 13.32 11.57
N TRP A 126 15.34 12.17 11.30
CA TRP A 126 14.57 11.41 12.27
C TRP A 126 15.04 9.96 12.34
N THR A 127 15.08 9.39 13.52
CA THR A 127 15.31 7.94 13.70
C THR A 127 13.98 7.20 13.56
N ILE A 128 13.92 6.29 12.59
CA ILE A 128 12.77 5.46 12.28
C ILE A 128 12.55 4.41 13.39
#